data_46b7e7ceb1dc587adcf46335402503da
#
_entry.id   46b7e7ceb1dc587adcf46335402503da
#
_cell.length_a   1.000
_cell.length_b   1.000
_cell.length_c   1.000
_cell.angle_alpha   90.00
_cell.angle_beta   90.00
_cell.angle_gamma   90.00
#
_symmetry.space_group_name_H-M   'P 1'
#
loop_
_entity.id
_entity.type
_entity.pdbx_description
1 polymer ?
#
loop_
_entity_poly.entity_id
_entity_poly.type
_entity_poly.pdbx_seq_one_letter_code
_entity_poly.pdbx_strand_id
1 'polypeptide(L)'
;MDLLRSKVRDIPDFPKPGILFKDLTPVIADSRLLRASAEALAEPFRTKGVTVVAGMEARGFIFGSIVAYILDVGFVPLRKAGKLPHQTHRAAYALEYGEASLEMHIDAVCARDHVLLVDDLIATGGTAAASCDLILRAGARIAGCAFVIELDFLAGRKLLAPHRVHALLHY
;
A
#
# COMPACT_ATOMS: atom_id res chain seq x y z
N MET A 1 -7.33 -15.31 10.52
CA MET A 1 -6.88 -15.20 9.11
C MET A 1 -7.67 -16.07 8.15
N ASP A 2 -8.14 -17.25 8.53
CA ASP A 2 -8.89 -18.17 7.64
C ASP A 2 -10.17 -17.56 7.09
N LEU A 3 -10.95 -16.86 7.93
CA LEU A 3 -12.15 -16.17 7.47
C LEU A 3 -11.84 -15.05 6.46
N LEU A 4 -10.75 -14.29 6.66
CA LEU A 4 -10.31 -13.27 5.69
C LEU A 4 -9.95 -13.93 4.36
N ARG A 5 -9.16 -15.00 4.39
CA ARG A 5 -8.76 -15.76 3.19
C ARG A 5 -9.98 -16.33 2.43
N SER A 6 -10.97 -16.86 3.12
CA SER A 6 -12.18 -17.43 2.50
C SER A 6 -13.08 -16.39 1.81
N LYS A 7 -12.90 -15.11 2.12
CA LYS A 7 -13.65 -13.99 1.50
C LYS A 7 -12.92 -13.31 0.36
N VAL A 8 -11.63 -13.59 0.16
CA VAL A 8 -10.92 -13.17 -1.06
C VAL A 8 -11.48 -13.96 -2.23
N ARG A 9 -11.93 -13.24 -3.27
CA ARG A 9 -12.50 -13.85 -4.46
C ARG A 9 -11.45 -14.05 -5.52
N ASP A 10 -11.37 -15.25 -6.08
CA ASP A 10 -10.52 -15.56 -7.22
C ASP A 10 -11.27 -15.29 -8.53
N ILE A 11 -10.70 -14.43 -9.36
CA ILE A 11 -11.25 -14.10 -10.68
C ILE A 11 -10.22 -14.55 -11.73
N PRO A 12 -10.47 -15.64 -12.44
CA PRO A 12 -9.57 -16.10 -13.49
C PRO A 12 -9.60 -15.15 -14.69
N ASP A 13 -8.47 -15.10 -15.40
CA ASP A 13 -8.31 -14.36 -16.67
C ASP A 13 -8.63 -12.85 -16.60
N PHE A 14 -8.34 -12.21 -15.47
CA PHE A 14 -8.52 -10.77 -15.29
C PHE A 14 -7.20 -10.09 -14.84
N PRO A 15 -6.82 -8.92 -15.44
CA PRO A 15 -7.46 -8.19 -16.54
C PRO A 15 -7.17 -8.80 -17.92
N LYS A 16 -6.38 -9.87 -17.99
CA LYS A 16 -6.02 -10.58 -19.22
C LYS A 16 -5.86 -12.09 -18.96
N PRO A 17 -5.98 -12.93 -20.02
CA PRO A 17 -5.84 -14.38 -19.89
C PRO A 17 -4.56 -14.80 -19.14
N GLY A 18 -4.66 -15.82 -18.29
CA GLY A 18 -3.57 -16.38 -17.50
C GLY A 18 -3.31 -15.68 -16.15
N ILE A 19 -4.01 -14.59 -15.83
CA ILE A 19 -3.91 -13.91 -14.53
C ILE A 19 -5.06 -14.35 -13.63
N LEU A 20 -4.72 -14.81 -12.43
CA LEU A 20 -5.69 -15.07 -11.35
C LEU A 20 -5.73 -13.86 -10.41
N PHE A 21 -6.73 -13.00 -10.60
CA PHE A 21 -6.87 -11.77 -9.83
C PHE A 21 -7.48 -12.06 -8.46
N LYS A 22 -6.90 -11.50 -7.40
CA LYS A 22 -7.39 -11.60 -6.03
C LYS A 22 -8.26 -10.37 -5.70
N ASP A 23 -9.57 -10.56 -5.71
CA ASP A 23 -10.53 -9.49 -5.45
C ASP A 23 -10.85 -9.39 -3.96
N LEU A 24 -10.52 -8.23 -3.38
CA LEU A 24 -10.77 -7.88 -1.98
C LEU A 24 -12.10 -7.16 -1.74
N THR A 25 -12.91 -6.92 -2.78
CA THR A 25 -14.18 -6.21 -2.61
C THR A 25 -15.13 -6.87 -1.61
N PRO A 26 -15.23 -8.23 -1.52
CA PRO A 26 -16.06 -8.86 -0.49
C PRO A 26 -15.54 -8.65 0.95
N VAL A 27 -14.21 -8.48 1.11
CA VAL A 27 -13.59 -8.15 2.39
C VAL A 27 -13.91 -6.71 2.78
N ILE A 28 -13.82 -5.79 1.82
CA ILE A 28 -14.12 -4.36 2.02
C ILE A 28 -15.60 -4.14 2.34
N ALA A 29 -16.50 -4.93 1.74
CA ALA A 29 -17.94 -4.84 1.96
C ALA A 29 -18.39 -5.40 3.33
N ASP A 30 -17.58 -6.22 3.99
CA ASP A 30 -17.85 -6.72 5.34
C ASP A 30 -17.15 -5.83 6.38
N SER A 31 -17.95 -5.10 7.17
CA SER A 31 -17.42 -4.12 8.14
C SER A 31 -16.53 -4.76 9.22
N ARG A 32 -16.75 -6.02 9.58
CA ARG A 32 -15.95 -6.75 10.56
C ARG A 32 -14.61 -7.15 9.97
N LEU A 33 -14.60 -7.65 8.72
CA LEU A 33 -13.37 -8.04 8.03
C LEU A 33 -12.52 -6.82 7.65
N LEU A 34 -13.15 -5.74 7.19
CA LEU A 34 -12.44 -4.49 6.90
C LEU A 34 -11.75 -3.95 8.15
N ARG A 35 -12.45 -3.87 9.28
CA ARG A 35 -11.87 -3.45 10.57
C ARG A 35 -10.74 -4.38 11.01
N ALA A 36 -10.99 -5.69 11.06
CA ALA A 36 -10.00 -6.68 11.50
C ALA A 36 -8.73 -6.65 10.63
N SER A 37 -8.88 -6.46 9.31
CA SER A 37 -7.74 -6.31 8.40
C SER A 37 -6.93 -5.06 8.72
N ALA A 38 -7.58 -3.91 8.90
CA ALA A 38 -6.91 -2.66 9.22
C ALA A 38 -6.20 -2.71 10.59
N GLU A 39 -6.83 -3.31 11.60
CA GLU A 39 -6.22 -3.54 12.92
C GLU A 39 -4.98 -4.44 12.80
N ALA A 40 -5.06 -5.53 12.04
CA ALA A 40 -3.95 -6.45 11.84
C ALA A 40 -2.80 -5.81 11.03
N LEU A 41 -3.10 -4.92 10.07
CA LEU A 41 -2.08 -4.14 9.36
C LEU A 41 -1.39 -3.14 10.28
N ALA A 42 -2.12 -2.49 11.19
CA ALA A 42 -1.60 -1.48 12.11
C ALA A 42 -0.75 -2.08 13.24
N GLU A 43 -1.11 -3.27 13.74
CA GLU A 43 -0.58 -3.86 14.96
C GLU A 43 0.96 -3.93 15.02
N PRO A 44 1.69 -4.40 13.99
CA PRO A 44 3.15 -4.46 14.03
C PRO A 44 3.85 -3.10 14.10
N PHE A 45 3.11 -2.02 13.89
CA PHE A 45 3.63 -0.65 13.77
C PHE A 45 3.22 0.28 14.91
N ARG A 46 2.36 -0.15 15.85
CA ARG A 46 1.90 0.67 16.99
C ARG A 46 3.03 1.27 17.82
N THR A 47 4.15 0.55 17.96
CA THR A 47 5.30 0.98 18.76
C THR A 47 6.49 1.44 17.91
N LYS A 48 6.28 1.67 16.60
CA LYS A 48 7.35 2.02 15.66
C LYS A 48 7.50 3.51 15.41
N GLY A 49 6.76 4.35 16.16
CA GLY A 49 6.84 5.80 16.00
C GLY A 49 6.35 6.29 14.63
N VAL A 50 5.33 5.64 14.05
CA VAL A 50 4.68 6.11 12.84
C VAL A 50 4.06 7.47 13.11
N THR A 51 4.31 8.46 12.24
CA THR A 51 3.76 9.81 12.33
C THR A 51 2.71 10.08 11.25
N VAL A 52 2.74 9.29 10.16
CA VAL A 52 1.80 9.44 9.05
C VAL A 52 1.69 8.12 8.27
N VAL A 53 0.51 7.83 7.73
CA VAL A 53 0.28 6.70 6.81
C VAL A 53 0.18 7.23 5.39
N ALA A 54 0.88 6.61 4.44
CA ALA A 54 0.73 6.86 3.02
C ALA A 54 0.01 5.69 2.34
N GLY A 55 -1.03 6.00 1.56
CA GLY A 55 -1.79 4.98 0.83
C GLY A 55 -1.67 5.14 -0.67
N MET A 56 -1.58 4.04 -1.42
CA MET A 56 -1.50 4.04 -2.88
C MET A 56 -2.88 3.98 -3.54
N GLU A 57 -3.06 4.79 -4.59
CA GLU A 57 -4.32 4.79 -5.38
C GLU A 57 -4.54 3.43 -6.06
N ALA A 58 -5.71 2.85 -5.96
CA ALA A 58 -6.93 3.37 -5.32
C ALA A 58 -7.30 2.62 -4.03
N ARG A 59 -7.10 1.29 -3.98
CA ARG A 59 -7.57 0.46 -2.85
C ARG A 59 -6.74 0.62 -1.58
N GLY A 60 -5.47 1.03 -1.71
CA GLY A 60 -4.64 1.43 -0.58
C GLY A 60 -5.23 2.59 0.24
N PHE A 61 -6.05 3.45 -0.37
CA PHE A 61 -6.74 4.53 0.36
C PHE A 61 -7.74 4.00 1.38
N ILE A 62 -8.42 2.91 1.05
CA ILE A 62 -9.44 2.31 1.93
C ILE A 62 -8.78 1.80 3.20
N PHE A 63 -7.78 0.94 3.06
CA PHE A 63 -7.08 0.37 4.22
C PHE A 63 -6.19 1.40 4.92
N GLY A 64 -5.45 2.20 4.15
CA GLY A 64 -4.53 3.20 4.68
C GLY A 64 -5.20 4.27 5.54
N SER A 65 -6.37 4.77 5.13
CA SER A 65 -7.12 5.76 5.93
C SER A 65 -7.60 5.19 7.27
N ILE A 66 -8.04 3.92 7.27
CA ILE A 66 -8.47 3.25 8.52
C ILE A 66 -7.26 2.95 9.40
N VAL A 67 -6.13 2.51 8.83
CA VAL A 67 -4.88 2.30 9.57
C VAL A 67 -4.38 3.60 10.19
N ALA A 68 -4.43 4.72 9.45
CA ALA A 68 -4.09 6.04 9.97
C ALA A 68 -4.97 6.43 11.17
N TYR A 69 -6.27 6.22 11.06
CA TYR A 69 -7.22 6.44 12.16
C TYR A 69 -6.92 5.56 13.39
N ILE A 70 -6.60 4.27 13.18
CA ILE A 70 -6.25 3.33 14.27
C ILE A 70 -4.94 3.72 14.98
N LEU A 71 -3.97 4.27 14.23
CA LEU A 71 -2.68 4.72 14.76
C LEU A 71 -2.72 6.16 15.30
N ASP A 72 -3.85 6.86 15.15
CA ASP A 72 -4.04 8.28 15.53
C ASP A 72 -3.02 9.22 14.85
N VAL A 73 -2.85 9.03 13.52
CA VAL A 73 -1.93 9.82 12.68
C VAL A 73 -2.60 10.29 11.38
N GLY A 74 -1.95 11.21 10.66
CA GLY A 74 -2.44 11.70 9.37
C GLY A 74 -2.36 10.66 8.24
N PHE A 75 -3.10 10.95 7.15
CA PHE A 75 -3.09 10.13 5.92
C PHE A 75 -2.64 10.96 4.72
N VAL A 76 -1.72 10.41 3.91
CA VAL A 76 -1.20 11.00 2.68
C VAL A 76 -1.57 10.13 1.47
N PRO A 77 -2.29 10.66 0.48
CA PRO A 77 -2.59 9.93 -0.74
C PRO A 77 -1.42 9.96 -1.73
N LEU A 78 -1.00 8.79 -2.19
CA LEU A 78 -0.09 8.64 -3.34
C LEU A 78 -0.93 8.32 -4.57
N ARG A 79 -0.86 9.17 -5.60
CA ARG A 79 -1.79 9.10 -6.72
C ARG A 79 -1.08 8.94 -8.05
N LYS A 80 -1.80 8.38 -9.03
CA LYS A 80 -1.36 8.39 -10.42
C LYS A 80 -1.21 9.82 -10.91
N ALA A 81 -0.27 10.05 -11.84
CA ALA A 81 0.07 11.38 -12.35
C ALA A 81 -1.15 12.19 -12.80
N GLY A 82 -1.13 13.48 -12.48
CA GLY A 82 -2.17 14.45 -12.84
C GLY A 82 -3.46 14.37 -12.01
N LYS A 83 -3.46 13.64 -10.88
CA LYS A 83 -4.62 13.51 -10.00
C LYS A 83 -4.55 14.44 -8.77
N LEU A 84 -3.40 15.01 -8.49
CA LEU A 84 -3.19 15.90 -7.36
C LEU A 84 -3.20 17.38 -7.82
N PRO A 85 -3.91 18.28 -7.11
CA PRO A 85 -4.14 19.65 -7.58
C PRO A 85 -3.01 20.63 -7.24
N HIS A 86 -2.06 20.27 -6.36
CA HIS A 86 -0.95 21.12 -5.95
C HIS A 86 0.37 20.63 -6.55
N GLN A 87 1.49 21.29 -6.26
CA GLN A 87 2.82 20.84 -6.68
C GLN A 87 3.16 19.46 -6.12
N THR A 88 3.79 18.63 -6.95
CA THR A 88 4.03 17.23 -6.61
C THR A 88 5.48 16.82 -6.78
N HIS A 89 5.97 15.93 -5.93
CA HIS A 89 7.06 15.02 -6.25
C HIS A 89 6.52 13.90 -7.13
N ARG A 90 7.29 13.46 -8.12
CA ARG A 90 6.92 12.39 -9.06
C ARG A 90 7.98 11.30 -9.11
N ALA A 91 7.56 10.04 -9.07
CA ALA A 91 8.39 8.87 -9.34
C ALA A 91 7.77 8.03 -10.45
N ALA A 92 8.57 7.73 -11.48
CA ALA A 92 8.20 6.79 -12.54
C ALA A 92 8.59 5.36 -12.13
N TYR A 93 7.82 4.38 -12.59
CA TYR A 93 8.14 2.96 -12.44
C TYR A 93 7.70 2.17 -13.67
N ALA A 94 8.46 1.13 -13.96
CA ALA A 94 8.16 0.25 -15.09
C ALA A 94 6.93 -0.63 -14.78
N LEU A 95 6.06 -0.78 -15.76
CA LEU A 95 5.02 -1.79 -15.83
C LEU A 95 5.46 -2.90 -16.78
N GLU A 96 4.75 -4.03 -16.79
CA GLU A 96 4.96 -5.07 -17.82
C GLU A 96 4.82 -4.51 -19.24
N TYR A 97 3.98 -3.47 -19.42
CA TYR A 97 3.79 -2.74 -20.68
C TYR A 97 3.76 -1.24 -20.39
N GLY A 98 4.88 -0.53 -20.69
CA GLY A 98 5.00 0.92 -20.55
C GLY A 98 5.49 1.37 -19.18
N GLU A 99 5.32 2.67 -18.93
CA GLU A 99 5.68 3.33 -17.68
C GLU A 99 4.44 3.89 -17.00
N ALA A 100 4.41 3.81 -15.69
CA ALA A 100 3.46 4.54 -14.87
C ALA A 100 4.21 5.47 -13.93
N SER A 101 3.52 6.45 -13.39
CA SER A 101 4.11 7.33 -12.38
C SER A 101 3.12 7.62 -11.26
N LEU A 102 3.68 7.73 -10.06
CA LEU A 102 2.99 8.17 -8.86
C LEU A 102 3.44 9.58 -8.50
N GLU A 103 2.55 10.29 -7.85
CA GLU A 103 2.75 11.64 -7.35
C GLU A 103 2.35 11.73 -5.88
N MET A 104 3.06 12.59 -5.15
CA MET A 104 2.79 13.00 -3.78
C MET A 104 2.96 14.52 -3.70
N HIS A 105 2.10 15.23 -2.97
CA HIS A 105 2.29 16.67 -2.76
C HIS A 105 3.63 16.95 -2.09
N ILE A 106 4.29 18.05 -2.47
CA ILE A 106 5.62 18.41 -1.96
C ILE A 106 5.64 18.71 -0.45
N ASP A 107 4.50 19.08 0.11
CA ASP A 107 4.27 19.42 1.52
C ASP A 107 3.61 18.28 2.33
N ALA A 108 3.43 17.09 1.70
CA ALA A 108 2.71 15.99 2.33
C ALA A 108 3.47 15.35 3.50
N VAL A 109 4.80 15.30 3.40
CA VAL A 109 5.70 14.75 4.43
C VAL A 109 6.98 15.57 4.53
N CYS A 110 7.69 15.46 5.64
CA CYS A 110 8.96 16.15 5.88
C CYS A 110 9.98 15.25 6.58
N ALA A 111 11.19 15.74 6.80
CA ALA A 111 12.32 14.99 7.34
C ALA A 111 12.10 14.39 8.76
N ARG A 112 11.15 14.92 9.53
CA ARG A 112 10.78 14.37 10.84
C ARG A 112 9.78 13.22 10.77
N ASP A 113 9.16 13.01 9.61
CA ASP A 113 8.12 12.02 9.45
C ASP A 113 8.67 10.59 9.33
N HIS A 114 7.91 9.65 9.89
CA HIS A 114 8.15 8.23 9.85
C HIS A 114 6.91 7.55 9.26
N VAL A 115 6.98 7.26 7.97
CA VAL A 115 5.83 6.92 7.14
C VAL A 115 5.59 5.41 7.11
N LEU A 116 4.36 4.98 7.37
CA LEU A 116 3.89 3.63 7.08
C LEU A 116 3.19 3.63 5.71
N LEU A 117 3.73 2.87 4.76
CA LEU A 117 3.13 2.69 3.44
C LEU A 117 2.08 1.57 3.49
N VAL A 118 0.88 1.81 2.96
CA VAL A 118 -0.22 0.83 2.98
C VAL A 118 -0.85 0.66 1.60
N ASP A 119 -1.06 -0.60 1.19
CA ASP A 119 -1.87 -0.95 0.03
C ASP A 119 -2.66 -2.24 0.27
N ASP A 120 -3.54 -2.55 -0.65
CA ASP A 120 -4.32 -3.79 -0.62
C ASP A 120 -3.49 -5.02 -1.00
N LEU A 121 -2.59 -4.90 -1.99
CA LEU A 121 -1.83 -6.03 -2.52
C LEU A 121 -0.44 -5.61 -2.99
N ILE A 122 0.56 -6.44 -2.69
CA ILE A 122 1.89 -6.38 -3.32
C ILE A 122 2.04 -7.52 -4.33
N ALA A 123 2.26 -7.15 -5.60
CA ALA A 123 2.56 -8.07 -6.70
C ALA A 123 4.07 -8.04 -7.03
N THR A 124 4.47 -7.38 -8.10
CA THR A 124 5.89 -7.22 -8.48
C THR A 124 6.65 -6.23 -7.61
N GLY A 125 5.96 -5.39 -6.82
CA GLY A 125 6.55 -4.41 -5.92
C GLY A 125 6.91 -3.06 -6.55
N GLY A 126 6.76 -2.88 -7.87
CA GLY A 126 7.15 -1.65 -8.56
C GLY A 126 6.47 -0.39 -8.03
N THR A 127 5.13 -0.44 -7.86
CA THR A 127 4.35 0.67 -7.30
C THR A 127 4.79 1.01 -5.88
N ALA A 128 4.99 0.00 -5.04
CA ALA A 128 5.41 0.18 -3.66
C ALA A 128 6.85 0.74 -3.56
N ALA A 129 7.77 0.29 -4.43
CA ALA A 129 9.14 0.82 -4.50
C ALA A 129 9.15 2.29 -4.94
N ALA A 130 8.35 2.66 -5.96
CA ALA A 130 8.20 4.06 -6.38
C ALA A 130 7.61 4.93 -5.26
N SER A 131 6.68 4.39 -4.48
CA SER A 131 6.10 5.06 -3.32
C SER A 131 7.14 5.31 -2.22
N CYS A 132 7.98 4.31 -1.95
CA CYS A 132 9.11 4.45 -1.02
C CYS A 132 10.09 5.52 -1.50
N ASP A 133 10.42 5.54 -2.79
CA ASP A 133 11.32 6.55 -3.39
C ASP A 133 10.76 7.97 -3.22
N LEU A 134 9.46 8.20 -3.46
CA LEU A 134 8.81 9.50 -3.24
C LEU A 134 8.95 9.98 -1.79
N ILE A 135 8.68 9.09 -0.84
CA ILE A 135 8.77 9.39 0.60
C ILE A 135 10.21 9.75 0.99
N LEU A 136 11.19 8.98 0.52
CA LEU A 136 12.60 9.19 0.81
C LEU A 136 13.14 10.48 0.16
N ARG A 137 12.74 10.81 -1.08
CA ARG A 137 13.10 12.07 -1.74
C ARG A 137 12.54 13.30 -1.03
N ALA A 138 11.40 13.19 -0.38
CA ALA A 138 10.86 14.26 0.46
C ALA A 138 11.60 14.38 1.82
N GLY A 139 12.62 13.54 2.06
CA GLY A 139 13.43 13.53 3.27
C GLY A 139 12.85 12.73 4.44
N ALA A 140 11.66 12.17 4.32
CA ALA A 140 11.02 11.37 5.35
C ALA A 140 11.65 9.97 5.45
N ARG A 141 11.35 9.26 6.54
CA ARG A 141 11.78 7.88 6.78
C ARG A 141 10.61 6.92 6.62
N ILE A 142 10.92 5.65 6.30
CA ILE A 142 9.93 4.60 6.15
C ILE A 142 9.92 3.70 7.38
N ALA A 143 8.77 3.62 8.06
CA ALA A 143 8.53 2.72 9.21
C ALA A 143 8.34 1.27 8.75
N GLY A 144 7.80 1.10 7.57
CA GLY A 144 7.56 -0.17 6.90
C GLY A 144 6.48 -0.05 5.83
N CYS A 145 6.16 -1.21 5.24
CA CYS A 145 5.13 -1.36 4.23
C CYS A 145 4.15 -2.46 4.67
N ALA A 146 2.85 -2.21 4.57
CA ALA A 146 1.81 -3.13 5.01
C ALA A 146 0.81 -3.40 3.89
N PHE A 147 0.51 -4.68 3.65
CA PHE A 147 -0.36 -5.16 2.58
C PHE A 147 -1.36 -6.18 3.11
N VAL A 148 -2.58 -6.19 2.57
CA VAL A 148 -3.54 -7.26 2.90
C VAL A 148 -3.09 -8.56 2.24
N ILE A 149 -2.62 -8.50 0.99
CA ILE A 149 -2.16 -9.66 0.21
C ILE A 149 -0.73 -9.45 -0.28
N GLU A 150 0.07 -10.52 -0.24
CA GLU A 150 1.33 -10.67 -0.97
C GLU A 150 1.24 -11.85 -1.93
N LEU A 151 1.63 -11.61 -3.20
CA LEU A 151 1.81 -12.65 -4.20
C LEU A 151 3.26 -13.13 -4.16
N ASP A 152 3.55 -14.15 -3.35
CA ASP A 152 4.90 -14.61 -3.03
C ASP A 152 5.72 -15.01 -4.27
N PHE A 153 5.05 -15.60 -5.26
CA PHE A 153 5.67 -16.04 -6.51
C PHE A 153 6.23 -14.89 -7.36
N LEU A 154 5.77 -13.65 -7.16
CA LEU A 154 6.29 -12.45 -7.83
C LEU A 154 7.45 -11.79 -7.08
N ALA A 155 7.72 -12.23 -5.85
CA ALA A 155 8.83 -11.80 -5.03
C ALA A 155 8.96 -10.25 -4.85
N GLY A 156 7.84 -9.53 -4.93
CA GLY A 156 7.80 -8.06 -4.93
C GLY A 156 8.43 -7.41 -3.69
N ARG A 157 8.38 -8.10 -2.52
CA ARG A 157 9.03 -7.59 -1.30
C ARG A 157 10.55 -7.37 -1.43
N LYS A 158 11.22 -8.07 -2.36
CA LYS A 158 12.66 -7.89 -2.58
C LYS A 158 13.01 -6.48 -3.03
N LEU A 159 12.12 -5.82 -3.77
CA LEU A 159 12.31 -4.43 -4.21
C LEU A 159 12.17 -3.42 -3.06
N LEU A 160 11.57 -3.82 -1.95
CA LEU A 160 11.34 -2.96 -0.80
C LEU A 160 12.47 -3.04 0.25
N ALA A 161 13.47 -3.91 0.05
CA ALA A 161 14.60 -3.99 0.97
C ALA A 161 15.35 -2.63 1.04
N PRO A 162 15.78 -2.18 2.24
CA PRO A 162 15.79 -2.91 3.52
C PRO A 162 14.51 -2.72 4.38
N HIS A 163 13.43 -2.16 3.82
CA HIS A 163 12.23 -1.84 4.60
C HIS A 163 11.49 -3.10 5.04
N ARG A 164 10.92 -3.04 6.24
CA ARG A 164 10.07 -4.11 6.75
C ARG A 164 8.79 -4.21 5.91
N VAL A 165 8.46 -5.42 5.46
CA VAL A 165 7.20 -5.73 4.79
C VAL A 165 6.36 -6.64 5.67
N HIS A 166 5.10 -6.24 5.89
CA HIS A 166 4.09 -7.01 6.59
C HIS A 166 2.92 -7.28 5.65
N ALA A 167 2.53 -8.55 5.50
CA ALA A 167 1.37 -8.96 4.73
C ALA A 167 0.49 -9.90 5.56
N LEU A 168 -0.84 -9.80 5.40
CA LEU A 168 -1.78 -10.62 6.17
C LEU A 168 -2.01 -11.99 5.53
N LEU A 169 -2.07 -12.01 4.19
CA LEU A 169 -2.30 -13.22 3.39
C LEU A 169 -1.19 -13.38 2.36
N HIS A 170 -0.77 -14.63 2.16
CA HIS A 170 0.24 -15.02 1.18
C HIS A 170 -0.36 -15.99 0.16
N TYR A 171 -0.08 -15.78 -1.13
CA TYR A 171 -0.53 -16.63 -2.24
C TYR A 171 0.63 -16.97 -3.18
#